data_f464afee2d262fa00f631ecdd434503a
#
_entry.id   f464afee2d262fa00f631ecdd434503a
#
_cell.length_a   1.000
_cell.length_b   1.000
_cell.length_c   1.000
_cell.angle_alpha   90.00
_cell.angle_beta   90.00
_cell.angle_gamma   90.00
#
_symmetry.space_group_name_H-M   'P 1'
#
loop_
_entity.id
_entity.type
_entity.pdbx_description
1 polymer ?
#
loop_
_entity_poly.entity_id
_entity_poly.type
_entity_poly.pdbx_seq_one_letter_code
_entity_poly.pdbx_strand_id
1 'polypeptide(L)'
;MSRFEAVTICRDYADFLEHVIPANQPHFDDWVVVTCHSDEPTFRVCERYGVRTVFCPYFAKNGSPFNKALAVNLGLAHLKCSDWMIHIDADTVLPGNFRKLVENADLRKDAIYGIDRVNCPSWDEWQRHRTSNSSNQKHYLIQPPGGWHLGSRLSHHDYGGYVPIGFFQMWNRESNISRYPTTQDGGAEHTDLLHGLQWPRPNRVLIPEIIAVHLESEPSSMGANWNGRTTKAFGPESRGSSMMAGKSVHRPAPQRPTEFFSAAHGYVQGK
;
A
#
# COMPACT_ATOMS: atom_id res chain seq x y z
N MET A 1 4.08 25.50 -0.64
CA MET A 1 3.45 24.25 -0.14
C MET A 1 4.07 23.09 -0.88
N SER A 2 4.45 22.04 -0.16
CA SER A 2 4.95 20.81 -0.78
C SER A 2 3.86 20.13 -1.59
N ARG A 3 4.24 19.54 -2.72
CA ARG A 3 3.34 18.76 -3.57
C ARG A 3 3.48 17.27 -3.27
N PHE A 4 2.35 16.58 -3.24
CA PHE A 4 2.27 15.16 -3.00
C PHE A 4 1.59 14.48 -4.19
N GLU A 5 2.28 13.56 -4.82
CA GLU A 5 1.73 12.78 -5.93
C GLU A 5 1.72 11.30 -5.58
N ALA A 6 0.62 10.61 -5.92
CA ALA A 6 0.43 9.24 -5.54
C ALA A 6 0.36 8.28 -6.74
N VAL A 7 0.83 7.06 -6.51
CA VAL A 7 0.63 5.91 -7.39
C VAL A 7 -0.06 4.81 -6.61
N THR A 8 -1.12 4.26 -7.19
CA THR A 8 -1.81 3.07 -6.70
C THR A 8 -1.81 2.01 -7.77
N ILE A 9 -1.49 0.77 -7.40
CA ILE A 9 -1.64 -0.38 -8.29
C ILE A 9 -2.96 -1.06 -7.94
N CYS A 10 -3.85 -1.12 -8.92
CA CYS A 10 -5.17 -1.73 -8.76
C CYS A 10 -5.41 -2.75 -9.87
N ARG A 11 -5.62 -4.00 -9.51
CA ARG A 11 -6.03 -5.06 -10.41
C ARG A 11 -7.09 -5.91 -9.74
N ASP A 12 -8.28 -5.93 -10.33
CA ASP A 12 -9.45 -6.66 -9.80
C ASP A 12 -9.88 -6.19 -8.37
N TYR A 13 -9.61 -4.92 -8.01
CA TYR A 13 -9.88 -4.30 -6.69
C TYR A 13 -10.73 -3.03 -6.78
N ALA A 14 -11.50 -2.88 -7.86
CA ALA A 14 -12.36 -1.72 -8.12
C ALA A 14 -13.34 -1.44 -6.97
N ASP A 15 -13.85 -2.48 -6.33
CA ASP A 15 -14.79 -2.42 -5.22
C ASP A 15 -14.18 -1.80 -3.94
N PHE A 16 -12.89 -2.02 -3.67
CA PHE A 16 -12.18 -1.30 -2.62
C PHE A 16 -11.86 0.12 -3.06
N LEU A 17 -11.31 0.27 -4.28
CA LEU A 17 -10.84 1.55 -4.80
C LEU A 17 -11.97 2.60 -4.86
N GLU A 18 -13.21 2.20 -5.14
CA GLU A 18 -14.38 3.07 -5.14
C GLU A 18 -14.60 3.78 -3.80
N HIS A 19 -14.17 3.17 -2.70
CA HIS A 19 -14.27 3.75 -1.35
C HIS A 19 -13.01 4.49 -0.91
N VAL A 20 -11.88 4.15 -1.49
CA VAL A 20 -10.57 4.75 -1.21
C VAL A 20 -10.41 6.09 -1.92
N ILE A 21 -10.82 6.19 -3.20
CA ILE A 21 -10.63 7.42 -3.99
C ILE A 21 -11.26 8.64 -3.33
N PRO A 22 -12.53 8.65 -2.93
CA PRO A 22 -13.15 9.85 -2.35
C PRO A 22 -12.47 10.34 -1.08
N ALA A 23 -11.90 9.42 -0.31
CA ALA A 23 -11.22 9.73 0.95
C ALA A 23 -9.81 10.28 0.71
N ASN A 24 -9.08 9.72 -0.24
CA ASN A 24 -7.66 10.01 -0.41
C ASN A 24 -7.37 11.12 -1.44
N GLN A 25 -8.23 11.27 -2.47
CA GLN A 25 -8.02 12.23 -3.56
C GLN A 25 -7.77 13.67 -3.07
N PRO A 26 -8.43 14.19 -2.03
CA PRO A 26 -8.16 15.54 -1.53
C PRO A 26 -6.73 15.76 -0.98
N HIS A 27 -6.00 14.67 -0.74
CA HIS A 27 -4.65 14.72 -0.18
C HIS A 27 -3.56 14.83 -1.23
N PHE A 28 -3.86 14.51 -2.50
CA PHE A 28 -2.88 14.43 -3.57
C PHE A 28 -3.05 15.58 -4.59
N ASP A 29 -1.93 16.13 -5.02
CA ASP A 29 -1.90 17.13 -6.10
C ASP A 29 -2.00 16.45 -7.48
N ASP A 30 -1.64 15.16 -7.56
CA ASP A 30 -1.86 14.29 -8.70
C ASP A 30 -1.93 12.83 -8.22
N TRP A 31 -2.76 12.03 -8.87
CA TRP A 31 -2.91 10.62 -8.54
C TRP A 31 -3.01 9.78 -9.81
N VAL A 32 -2.17 8.75 -9.88
CA VAL A 32 -2.15 7.77 -10.95
C VAL A 32 -2.56 6.41 -10.42
N VAL A 33 -3.59 5.83 -10.99
CA VAL A 33 -3.96 4.43 -10.77
C VAL A 33 -3.48 3.59 -11.94
N VAL A 34 -2.66 2.59 -11.66
CA VAL A 34 -2.14 1.66 -12.66
C VAL A 34 -2.94 0.37 -12.62
N THR A 35 -3.51 0.01 -13.77
CA THR A 35 -4.31 -1.22 -13.95
C THR A 35 -3.97 -1.91 -15.28
N CYS A 36 -4.70 -2.95 -15.67
CA CYS A 36 -4.57 -3.61 -16.97
C CYS A 36 -5.79 -3.35 -17.85
N HIS A 37 -5.64 -3.54 -19.16
CA HIS A 37 -6.74 -3.30 -20.10
C HIS A 37 -7.97 -4.18 -19.87
N SER A 38 -7.80 -5.35 -19.26
CA SER A 38 -8.91 -6.26 -18.95
C SER A 38 -9.67 -5.91 -17.67
N ASP A 39 -9.16 -4.98 -16.86
CA ASP A 39 -9.81 -4.54 -15.61
C ASP A 39 -10.64 -3.27 -15.85
N GLU A 40 -11.69 -3.44 -16.66
CA GLU A 40 -12.65 -2.36 -16.95
C GLU A 40 -13.31 -1.77 -15.69
N PRO A 41 -13.68 -2.55 -14.65
CA PRO A 41 -14.25 -1.99 -13.42
C PRO A 41 -13.35 -0.95 -12.76
N THR A 42 -12.05 -1.21 -12.64
CA THR A 42 -11.09 -0.24 -12.09
C THR A 42 -11.02 1.04 -12.94
N PHE A 43 -10.98 0.89 -14.27
CA PHE A 43 -10.99 2.03 -15.17
C PHE A 43 -12.24 2.91 -14.97
N ARG A 44 -13.43 2.31 -14.90
CA ARG A 44 -14.69 3.04 -14.69
C ARG A 44 -14.76 3.76 -13.35
N VAL A 45 -14.23 3.17 -12.31
CA VAL A 45 -14.12 3.84 -11.00
C VAL A 45 -13.22 5.08 -11.12
N CYS A 46 -12.04 4.95 -11.72
CA CYS A 46 -11.13 6.07 -11.92
C CYS A 46 -11.76 7.20 -12.77
N GLU A 47 -12.42 6.83 -13.87
CA GLU A 47 -13.11 7.78 -14.74
C GLU A 47 -14.19 8.56 -13.97
N ARG A 48 -15.00 7.90 -13.16
CA ARG A 48 -16.06 8.52 -12.33
C ARG A 48 -15.52 9.61 -11.40
N TYR A 49 -14.35 9.40 -10.83
CA TYR A 49 -13.73 10.33 -9.89
C TYR A 49 -12.69 11.26 -10.54
N GLY A 50 -12.46 11.16 -11.85
CA GLY A 50 -11.47 11.98 -12.55
C GLY A 50 -10.03 11.68 -12.17
N VAL A 51 -9.75 10.45 -11.70
CA VAL A 51 -8.38 9.99 -11.37
C VAL A 51 -7.72 9.42 -12.62
N ARG A 52 -6.47 9.81 -12.86
CA ARG A 52 -5.72 9.35 -14.05
C ARG A 52 -5.45 7.86 -13.99
N THR A 53 -5.71 7.17 -15.09
CA THR A 53 -5.43 5.74 -15.25
C THR A 53 -4.28 5.51 -16.21
N VAL A 54 -3.38 4.58 -15.87
CA VAL A 54 -2.30 4.10 -16.71
C VAL A 54 -2.44 2.59 -16.90
N PHE A 55 -2.43 2.14 -18.14
CA PHE A 55 -2.54 0.72 -18.46
C PHE A 55 -1.16 0.06 -18.49
N CYS A 56 -0.97 -0.93 -17.63
CA CYS A 56 0.25 -1.72 -17.53
C CYS A 56 0.10 -3.06 -18.27
N PRO A 57 0.88 -3.30 -19.32
CA PRO A 57 0.87 -4.60 -20.00
C PRO A 57 1.77 -5.64 -19.30
N TYR A 58 2.43 -5.28 -18.21
CA TYR A 58 3.53 -6.05 -17.64
C TYR A 58 3.14 -6.85 -16.39
N PHE A 59 1.87 -6.86 -15.97
CA PHE A 59 1.46 -7.60 -14.77
C PHE A 59 1.86 -9.07 -14.82
N ALA A 60 1.74 -9.71 -15.98
CA ALA A 60 2.08 -11.13 -16.19
C ALA A 60 3.49 -11.33 -16.78
N LYS A 61 4.33 -10.29 -16.85
CA LYS A 61 5.68 -10.42 -17.41
C LYS A 61 6.52 -11.42 -16.60
N ASN A 62 7.30 -12.23 -17.30
CA ASN A 62 8.16 -13.28 -16.74
C ASN A 62 7.38 -14.39 -16.00
N GLY A 63 6.10 -14.61 -16.36
CA GLY A 63 5.25 -15.59 -15.69
C GLY A 63 4.73 -15.18 -14.32
N SER A 64 4.99 -13.94 -13.89
CA SER A 64 4.45 -13.43 -12.64
C SER A 64 2.93 -13.34 -12.70
N PRO A 65 2.20 -13.76 -11.66
CA PRO A 65 0.77 -13.50 -11.56
C PRO A 65 0.45 -12.02 -11.28
N PHE A 66 1.39 -11.29 -10.66
CA PHE A 66 1.22 -9.89 -10.31
C PHE A 66 2.58 -9.18 -10.15
N ASN A 67 3.12 -8.66 -11.26
CA ASN A 67 4.40 -7.92 -11.25
C ASN A 67 4.20 -6.49 -10.73
N LYS A 68 4.10 -6.35 -9.41
CA LYS A 68 3.85 -5.07 -8.73
C LYS A 68 4.95 -4.05 -9.02
N ALA A 69 6.22 -4.45 -8.99
CA ALA A 69 7.35 -3.56 -9.19
C ALA A 69 7.33 -2.84 -10.54
N LEU A 70 7.08 -3.58 -11.63
CA LEU A 70 6.96 -2.99 -12.96
C LEU A 70 5.77 -2.05 -13.08
N ALA A 71 4.65 -2.40 -12.47
CA ALA A 71 3.44 -1.56 -12.48
C ALA A 71 3.67 -0.26 -11.69
N VAL A 72 4.26 -0.33 -10.47
CA VAL A 72 4.60 0.87 -9.69
C VAL A 72 5.56 1.76 -10.48
N ASN A 73 6.63 1.20 -11.06
CA ASN A 73 7.60 1.97 -11.82
C ASN A 73 6.98 2.66 -13.04
N LEU A 74 6.02 2.01 -13.70
CA LEU A 74 5.27 2.62 -14.78
C LEU A 74 4.43 3.80 -14.27
N GLY A 75 3.73 3.64 -13.15
CA GLY A 75 2.95 4.72 -12.52
C GLY A 75 3.84 5.91 -12.12
N LEU A 76 4.96 5.65 -11.48
CA LEU A 76 5.93 6.69 -11.09
C LEU A 76 6.44 7.49 -12.30
N ALA A 77 6.66 6.84 -13.46
CA ALA A 77 7.08 7.52 -14.68
C ALA A 77 6.00 8.46 -15.26
N HIS A 78 4.75 8.30 -14.85
CA HIS A 78 3.62 9.14 -15.25
C HIS A 78 3.29 10.26 -14.25
N LEU A 79 3.98 10.36 -13.13
CA LEU A 79 3.82 11.49 -12.21
C LEU A 79 4.37 12.79 -12.82
N LYS A 80 3.80 13.93 -12.44
CA LYS A 80 4.12 15.25 -13.03
C LYS A 80 5.33 15.94 -12.42
N CYS A 81 6.05 15.30 -11.55
CA CYS A 81 7.26 15.83 -10.92
C CYS A 81 6.98 16.66 -9.65
N SER A 82 6.63 15.97 -8.61
CA SER A 82 6.41 16.55 -7.30
C SER A 82 7.61 16.49 -6.38
N ASP A 83 7.47 17.14 -5.26
CA ASP A 83 8.43 17.04 -4.17
C ASP A 83 8.37 15.65 -3.52
N TRP A 84 7.15 15.13 -3.30
CA TRP A 84 6.90 13.89 -2.58
C TRP A 84 6.13 12.89 -3.44
N MET A 85 6.67 11.71 -3.58
CA MET A 85 6.05 10.57 -4.23
C MET A 85 5.49 9.63 -3.17
N ILE A 86 4.29 9.12 -3.40
CA ILE A 86 3.59 8.21 -2.51
C ILE A 86 3.18 6.97 -3.30
N HIS A 87 3.54 5.79 -2.81
CA HIS A 87 2.90 4.54 -3.19
C HIS A 87 1.90 4.16 -2.11
N ILE A 88 0.65 3.94 -2.49
CA ILE A 88 -0.43 3.56 -1.59
C ILE A 88 -1.27 2.44 -2.21
N ASP A 89 -1.62 1.42 -1.43
CA ASP A 89 -2.44 0.30 -1.89
C ASP A 89 -3.91 0.72 -2.12
N ALA A 90 -4.61 -0.03 -2.96
CA ALA A 90 -5.97 0.28 -3.42
C ALA A 90 -7.07 0.11 -2.34
N ASP A 91 -6.72 -0.47 -1.20
CA ASP A 91 -7.58 -0.75 -0.06
C ASP A 91 -7.20 0.05 1.20
N THR A 92 -6.36 1.07 1.05
CA THR A 92 -5.86 1.88 2.15
C THR A 92 -6.47 3.27 2.15
N VAL A 93 -7.16 3.63 3.24
CA VAL A 93 -7.78 4.94 3.45
C VAL A 93 -6.95 5.77 4.41
N LEU A 94 -6.52 6.94 3.98
CA LEU A 94 -5.80 7.92 4.79
C LEU A 94 -6.75 8.70 5.72
N PRO A 95 -6.27 9.20 6.87
CA PRO A 95 -7.09 10.05 7.74
C PRO A 95 -7.41 11.39 7.04
N GLY A 96 -8.59 11.95 7.29
CA GLY A 96 -9.02 13.20 6.64
C GLY A 96 -8.12 14.41 6.88
N ASN A 97 -7.28 14.39 7.90
CA ASN A 97 -6.27 15.40 8.19
C ASN A 97 -4.85 15.00 7.76
N PHE A 98 -4.71 13.97 6.90
CA PHE A 98 -3.41 13.44 6.44
C PHE A 98 -2.46 14.55 5.99
N ARG A 99 -2.92 15.44 5.10
CA ARG A 99 -2.07 16.51 4.56
C ARG A 99 -1.49 17.40 5.65
N LYS A 100 -2.32 17.80 6.60
CA LYS A 100 -1.88 18.59 7.76
C LYS A 100 -0.86 17.83 8.63
N LEU A 101 -1.06 16.54 8.83
CA LEU A 101 -0.16 15.72 9.63
C LEU A 101 1.21 15.57 8.94
N VAL A 102 1.23 15.34 7.63
CA VAL A 102 2.47 15.25 6.85
C VAL A 102 3.19 16.60 6.80
N GLU A 103 2.49 17.70 6.59
CA GLU A 103 3.08 19.04 6.55
C GLU A 103 3.67 19.47 7.89
N ASN A 104 3.15 18.93 9.01
CA ASN A 104 3.68 19.16 10.35
C ASN A 104 4.80 18.17 10.74
N ALA A 105 5.05 17.14 9.96
CA ALA A 105 6.12 16.21 10.21
C ALA A 105 7.47 16.80 9.79
N ASP A 106 8.52 16.48 10.56
CA ASP A 106 9.91 16.86 10.20
C ASP A 106 10.42 15.94 9.08
N LEU A 107 10.06 16.27 7.84
CA LEU A 107 10.37 15.47 6.67
C LEU A 107 11.77 15.80 6.12
N ARG A 108 12.62 14.77 6.04
CA ARG A 108 13.94 14.82 5.41
C ARG A 108 13.87 14.26 4.00
N LYS A 109 14.51 14.91 3.04
CA LYS A 109 14.51 14.51 1.62
C LYS A 109 15.26 13.21 1.35
N ASP A 110 16.16 12.82 2.23
CA ASP A 110 16.97 11.60 2.15
C ASP A 110 16.32 10.37 2.80
N ALA A 111 15.07 10.49 3.27
CA ALA A 111 14.37 9.43 3.98
C ALA A 111 13.17 8.86 3.20
N ILE A 112 12.82 7.62 3.53
CA ILE A 112 11.55 6.99 3.18
C ILE A 112 10.68 6.86 4.42
N TYR A 113 9.41 7.15 4.25
CA TYR A 113 8.42 7.20 5.33
C TYR A 113 7.37 6.13 5.15
N GLY A 114 7.01 5.50 6.26
CA GLY A 114 5.80 4.70 6.40
C GLY A 114 4.90 5.25 7.48
N ILE A 115 3.73 4.69 7.59
CA ILE A 115 2.70 5.05 8.59
C ILE A 115 2.19 3.80 9.28
N ASP A 116 1.39 3.97 10.34
CA ASP A 116 0.65 2.87 10.95
C ASP A 116 -0.70 2.63 10.27
N ARG A 117 -1.27 1.46 10.50
CA ARG A 117 -2.61 1.13 10.05
C ARG A 117 -3.40 0.33 11.08
N VAL A 118 -4.71 0.47 11.00
CA VAL A 118 -5.69 -0.44 11.61
C VAL A 118 -6.45 -1.14 10.49
N ASN A 119 -6.76 -2.40 10.68
CA ASN A 119 -7.46 -3.21 9.69
C ASN A 119 -8.95 -3.24 10.01
N CYS A 120 -9.75 -2.75 9.08
CA CYS A 120 -11.20 -2.76 9.13
C CYS A 120 -11.71 -4.06 8.49
N PRO A 121 -12.31 -5.00 9.28
CA PRO A 121 -12.46 -6.38 8.86
C PRO A 121 -13.62 -6.65 7.90
N SER A 122 -14.48 -5.67 7.64
CA SER A 122 -15.65 -5.88 6.79
C SER A 122 -16.27 -4.59 6.27
N TRP A 123 -17.10 -4.73 5.24
CA TRP A 123 -17.93 -3.65 4.73
C TRP A 123 -18.81 -2.98 5.79
N ASP A 124 -19.46 -3.75 6.66
CA ASP A 124 -20.36 -3.18 7.67
C ASP A 124 -19.61 -2.37 8.73
N GLU A 125 -18.41 -2.81 9.11
CA GLU A 125 -17.53 -2.03 9.98
C GLU A 125 -17.09 -0.74 9.32
N TRP A 126 -16.73 -0.78 8.04
CA TRP A 126 -16.38 0.40 7.27
C TRP A 126 -17.53 1.40 7.21
N GLN A 127 -18.78 0.94 6.95
CA GLN A 127 -19.93 1.83 6.90
C GLN A 127 -20.17 2.51 8.25
N ARG A 128 -20.02 1.79 9.35
CA ARG A 128 -20.12 2.36 10.70
C ARG A 128 -19.04 3.40 10.98
N HIS A 129 -17.82 3.10 10.57
CA HIS A 129 -16.69 4.00 10.77
C HIS A 129 -16.80 5.29 9.96
N ARG A 130 -17.10 5.21 8.67
CA ARG A 130 -17.16 6.41 7.80
C ARG A 130 -18.27 7.39 8.17
N THR A 131 -19.31 6.91 8.87
CA THR A 131 -20.40 7.75 9.38
C THR A 131 -20.10 8.34 10.76
N SER A 132 -19.14 7.77 11.47
CA SER A 132 -18.67 8.34 12.73
C SER A 132 -17.65 9.43 12.41
N ASN A 133 -17.90 10.69 12.79
CA ASN A 133 -16.98 11.84 12.60
C ASN A 133 -15.65 11.73 13.38
N SER A 134 -15.10 10.55 13.50
CA SER A 134 -13.86 10.27 14.23
C SER A 134 -12.64 10.74 13.41
N SER A 135 -12.29 12.01 13.56
CA SER A 135 -11.10 12.59 12.92
C SER A 135 -9.78 12.18 13.59
N ASN A 136 -9.82 11.59 14.78
CA ASN A 136 -8.62 11.20 15.52
C ASN A 136 -8.52 9.68 15.64
N GLN A 137 -7.77 9.08 14.72
CA GLN A 137 -7.57 7.63 14.69
C GLN A 137 -6.44 7.15 15.62
N LYS A 138 -5.71 8.02 16.30
CA LYS A 138 -4.61 7.63 17.21
C LYS A 138 -5.09 6.71 18.34
N HIS A 139 -6.30 6.91 18.83
CA HIS A 139 -6.85 6.04 19.87
C HIS A 139 -7.07 4.60 19.38
N TYR A 140 -7.18 4.37 18.06
CA TYR A 140 -7.32 3.02 17.52
C TYR A 140 -6.06 2.16 17.70
N LEU A 141 -4.88 2.76 17.89
CA LEU A 141 -3.67 2.02 18.24
C LEU A 141 -3.70 1.50 19.68
N ILE A 142 -4.49 2.12 20.55
CA ILE A 142 -4.64 1.73 21.97
C ILE A 142 -5.88 0.87 22.13
N GLN A 143 -6.98 1.27 21.51
CA GLN A 143 -8.28 0.61 21.58
C GLN A 143 -8.95 0.62 20.20
N PRO A 144 -8.61 -0.35 19.34
CA PRO A 144 -9.29 -0.47 18.04
C PRO A 144 -10.78 -0.70 18.25
N PRO A 145 -11.64 -0.25 17.32
CA PRO A 145 -13.06 -0.61 17.32
C PRO A 145 -13.26 -2.12 17.41
N GLY A 146 -14.38 -2.56 17.96
CA GLY A 146 -14.65 -3.99 18.13
C GLY A 146 -14.53 -4.76 16.81
N GLY A 147 -13.72 -5.83 16.82
CA GLY A 147 -13.44 -6.64 15.63
C GLY A 147 -12.32 -6.12 14.72
N TRP A 148 -11.83 -4.90 14.97
CA TRP A 148 -10.67 -4.36 14.25
C TRP A 148 -9.37 -4.83 14.89
N HIS A 149 -8.30 -4.92 14.11
CA HIS A 149 -6.98 -5.29 14.61
C HIS A 149 -5.88 -4.36 14.07
N LEU A 150 -4.79 -4.30 14.81
CA LEU A 150 -3.64 -3.48 14.41
C LEU A 150 -2.92 -4.14 13.23
N GLY A 151 -2.54 -3.35 12.25
CA GLY A 151 -1.67 -3.78 11.18
C GLY A 151 -0.25 -4.03 11.69
N SER A 152 0.41 -5.03 11.12
CA SER A 152 1.80 -5.33 11.47
C SER A 152 2.75 -4.27 10.93
N ARG A 153 3.73 -3.88 11.74
CA ARG A 153 4.94 -3.17 11.28
C ARG A 153 5.99 -4.20 10.89
N LEU A 154 6.64 -3.98 9.76
CA LEU A 154 7.82 -4.76 9.42
C LEU A 154 9.03 -4.18 10.16
N SER A 155 9.48 -4.88 11.19
CA SER A 155 10.68 -4.52 11.94
C SER A 155 11.40 -5.81 12.34
N HIS A 156 12.56 -6.07 11.77
CA HIS A 156 13.35 -7.26 12.03
C HIS A 156 14.84 -6.93 12.07
N HIS A 157 15.60 -7.68 12.88
CA HIS A 157 17.05 -7.48 13.00
C HIS A 157 17.78 -7.72 11.67
N ASP A 158 17.32 -8.71 10.87
CA ASP A 158 17.91 -9.03 9.56
C ASP A 158 17.81 -7.85 8.57
N TYR A 159 16.83 -6.96 8.76
CA TYR A 159 16.65 -5.75 7.94
C TYR A 159 17.27 -4.50 8.60
N GLY A 160 17.92 -4.67 9.74
CA GLY A 160 18.43 -3.57 10.53
C GLY A 160 17.33 -2.75 11.21
N GLY A 161 16.14 -3.29 11.43
CA GLY A 161 15.01 -2.65 12.11
C GLY A 161 13.82 -2.37 11.20
N TYR A 162 13.14 -1.25 11.41
CA TYR A 162 11.92 -0.87 10.68
C TYR A 162 12.14 -0.68 9.18
N VAL A 163 11.19 -1.17 8.39
CA VAL A 163 11.09 -0.94 6.94
C VAL A 163 9.65 -0.53 6.62
N PRO A 164 9.42 0.61 5.95
CA PRO A 164 8.12 0.94 5.39
C PRO A 164 7.66 -0.14 4.40
N ILE A 165 6.44 -0.64 4.58
CA ILE A 165 5.88 -1.69 3.73
C ILE A 165 4.73 -1.16 2.87
N GLY A 166 4.36 -1.96 1.90
CA GLY A 166 3.64 -1.64 0.69
C GLY A 166 2.28 -1.01 0.76
N PHE A 167 1.59 -1.02 1.91
CA PHE A 167 0.33 -0.31 1.95
C PHE A 167 0.52 1.21 1.89
N PHE A 168 1.68 1.71 2.31
CA PHE A 168 2.05 3.12 2.21
C PHE A 168 3.57 3.31 2.28
N GLN A 169 4.13 3.92 1.26
CA GLN A 169 5.53 4.38 1.23
C GLN A 169 5.58 5.79 0.63
N MET A 170 6.27 6.71 1.32
CA MET A 170 6.43 8.09 0.85
C MET A 170 7.90 8.48 0.90
N TRP A 171 8.41 9.09 -0.18
CA TRP A 171 9.78 9.56 -0.26
C TRP A 171 9.89 10.81 -1.14
N ASN A 172 10.96 11.57 -0.96
CA ASN A 172 11.19 12.75 -1.77
C ASN A 172 11.85 12.39 -3.10
N ARG A 173 11.51 13.10 -4.15
CA ARG A 173 12.10 12.91 -5.48
C ARG A 173 13.63 13.11 -5.50
N GLU A 174 14.15 14.00 -4.66
CA GLU A 174 15.58 14.28 -4.57
C GLU A 174 16.39 13.18 -3.83
N SER A 175 15.73 12.13 -3.32
CA SER A 175 16.39 11.04 -2.61
C SER A 175 17.34 10.18 -3.46
N ASN A 176 17.45 10.42 -4.77
CA ASN A 176 18.17 9.62 -5.75
C ASN A 176 17.63 8.18 -5.94
N ILE A 177 16.59 7.80 -5.24
CA ILE A 177 15.92 6.50 -5.35
C ILE A 177 14.57 6.72 -6.03
N SER A 178 14.53 6.38 -7.31
CA SER A 178 13.38 6.71 -8.17
C SER A 178 12.56 5.50 -8.61
N ARG A 179 12.99 4.29 -8.28
CA ARG A 179 12.37 3.06 -8.81
C ARG A 179 12.36 1.93 -7.80
N TYR A 180 11.35 1.11 -7.90
CA TYR A 180 11.27 -0.19 -7.24
C TYR A 180 12.20 -1.17 -7.94
N PRO A 181 13.02 -1.94 -7.18
CA PRO A 181 13.81 -3.03 -7.74
C PRO A 181 12.89 -4.08 -8.37
N THR A 182 13.26 -4.56 -9.55
CA THR A 182 12.53 -5.64 -10.22
C THR A 182 13.28 -6.95 -10.02
N THR A 183 12.57 -7.99 -9.58
CA THR A 183 13.11 -9.34 -9.46
C THR A 183 12.96 -10.09 -10.78
N GLN A 184 13.77 -11.15 -11.00
CA GLN A 184 13.73 -11.93 -12.24
C GLN A 184 12.40 -12.67 -12.41
N ASP A 185 11.83 -13.16 -11.31
CA ASP A 185 10.54 -13.84 -11.26
C ASP A 185 9.34 -12.86 -11.30
N GLY A 186 9.60 -11.57 -11.09
CA GLY A 186 8.58 -10.53 -11.06
C GLY A 186 7.59 -10.66 -9.90
N GLY A 187 7.91 -11.44 -8.86
CA GLY A 187 7.03 -11.63 -7.70
C GLY A 187 6.71 -10.34 -6.96
N ALA A 188 5.47 -10.21 -6.47
CA ALA A 188 5.01 -9.04 -5.73
C ALA A 188 5.41 -9.06 -4.25
N GLU A 189 5.67 -10.23 -3.70
CA GLU A 189 5.80 -10.47 -2.26
C GLU A 189 6.84 -9.59 -1.55
N HIS A 190 7.97 -9.35 -2.20
CA HIS A 190 9.07 -8.59 -1.62
C HIS A 190 9.24 -7.21 -2.22
N THR A 191 8.37 -6.80 -3.12
CA THR A 191 8.49 -5.54 -3.89
C THR A 191 8.71 -4.34 -2.97
N ASP A 192 7.90 -4.20 -1.96
CA ASP A 192 7.90 -3.05 -1.06
C ASP A 192 9.06 -3.10 -0.07
N LEU A 193 9.40 -4.30 0.40
CA LEU A 193 10.55 -4.55 1.26
C LEU A 193 11.85 -4.16 0.54
N LEU A 194 12.05 -4.67 -0.68
CA LEU A 194 13.24 -4.37 -1.47
C LEU A 194 13.35 -2.87 -1.79
N HIS A 195 12.22 -2.20 -2.02
CA HIS A 195 12.22 -0.76 -2.20
C HIS A 195 12.67 -0.04 -0.92
N GLY A 196 12.04 -0.33 0.22
CA GLY A 196 12.39 0.28 1.49
C GLY A 196 13.85 0.04 1.92
N LEU A 197 14.42 -1.12 1.58
CA LEU A 197 15.81 -1.46 1.90
C LEU A 197 16.85 -0.68 1.09
N GLN A 198 16.47 0.04 0.04
CA GLN A 198 17.38 0.94 -0.66
C GLN A 198 17.84 2.11 0.21
N TRP A 199 17.07 2.47 1.26
CA TRP A 199 17.49 3.47 2.24
C TRP A 199 18.23 2.82 3.40
N PRO A 200 19.31 3.47 3.89
CA PRO A 200 19.97 3.03 5.11
C PRO A 200 19.02 3.14 6.31
N ARG A 201 19.25 2.35 7.34
CA ARG A 201 18.39 2.27 8.53
C ARG A 201 17.95 3.62 9.11
N PRO A 202 18.84 4.62 9.30
CA PRO A 202 18.45 5.91 9.88
C PRO A 202 17.46 6.71 9.02
N ASN A 203 17.35 6.35 7.74
CA ASN A 203 16.52 7.05 6.77
C ASN A 203 15.20 6.30 6.48
N ARG A 204 14.90 5.23 7.21
CA ARG A 204 13.63 4.51 7.20
C ARG A 204 12.80 4.93 8.42
N VAL A 205 11.82 5.78 8.20
CA VAL A 205 11.13 6.52 9.26
C VAL A 205 9.65 6.16 9.30
N LEU A 206 9.13 5.94 10.51
CA LEU A 206 7.70 5.86 10.75
C LEU A 206 7.18 7.25 11.13
N ILE A 207 6.04 7.67 10.57
CA ILE A 207 5.29 8.84 11.03
C ILE A 207 4.16 8.32 11.94
N PRO A 208 4.35 8.29 13.27
CA PRO A 208 3.42 7.61 14.19
C PRO A 208 2.11 8.39 14.39
N GLU A 209 2.06 9.63 13.92
CA GLU A 209 0.87 10.48 13.98
C GLU A 209 -0.17 10.10 12.92
N ILE A 210 0.25 9.39 11.87
CA ILE A 210 -0.61 9.03 10.75
C ILE A 210 -0.99 7.56 10.87
N ILE A 211 -2.30 7.31 10.96
CA ILE A 211 -2.85 5.96 11.03
C ILE A 211 -3.87 5.81 9.90
N ALA A 212 -3.57 4.93 8.98
CA ALA A 212 -4.48 4.57 7.89
C ALA A 212 -5.49 3.52 8.33
N VAL A 213 -6.60 3.44 7.63
CA VAL A 213 -7.53 2.31 7.69
C VAL A 213 -7.30 1.42 6.49
N HIS A 214 -6.92 0.19 6.72
CA HIS A 214 -6.80 -0.84 5.69
C HIS A 214 -8.14 -1.59 5.62
N LEU A 215 -8.78 -1.58 4.47
CA LEU A 215 -10.06 -2.22 4.25
C LEU A 215 -9.87 -3.70 3.95
N GLU A 216 -10.61 -4.54 4.64
CA GLU A 216 -10.59 -5.98 4.43
C GLU A 216 -12.02 -6.49 4.17
N SER A 217 -12.15 -7.54 3.39
CA SER A 217 -13.44 -8.21 3.17
C SER A 217 -13.65 -9.40 4.10
N GLU A 218 -12.61 -9.82 4.81
CA GLU A 218 -12.61 -10.93 5.75
C GLU A 218 -11.64 -10.68 6.91
N PRO A 219 -11.99 -11.06 8.15
CA PRO A 219 -11.15 -10.78 9.32
C PRO A 219 -9.76 -11.40 9.31
N SER A 220 -9.54 -12.41 8.47
CA SER A 220 -8.28 -13.16 8.38
C SER A 220 -7.49 -12.90 7.10
N SER A 221 -8.01 -12.06 6.20
CA SER A 221 -7.31 -11.79 4.96
C SER A 221 -6.20 -10.78 5.24
N MET A 222 -4.99 -11.26 5.33
CA MET A 222 -3.78 -10.43 5.47
C MET A 222 -3.48 -9.61 4.19
N GLY A 223 -4.43 -9.47 3.27
CA GLY A 223 -4.25 -8.73 2.03
C GLY A 223 -3.19 -9.31 1.10
N ALA A 224 -2.77 -10.55 1.31
CA ALA A 224 -1.72 -11.22 0.55
C ALA A 224 -2.22 -11.65 -0.84
N ASN A 225 -2.48 -10.68 -1.71
CA ASN A 225 -2.95 -10.94 -3.08
C ASN A 225 -1.80 -11.02 -4.10
N TRP A 226 -0.64 -11.46 -3.67
CA TRP A 226 0.55 -11.54 -4.52
C TRP A 226 0.40 -12.46 -5.74
N ASN A 227 -0.51 -13.42 -5.65
CA ASN A 227 -0.82 -14.35 -6.74
C ASN A 227 -2.18 -14.07 -7.41
N GLY A 228 -2.63 -12.82 -7.37
CA GLY A 228 -3.93 -12.39 -7.79
C GLY A 228 -4.92 -12.28 -6.62
N ARG A 229 -6.11 -11.75 -6.90
CA ARG A 229 -7.12 -11.52 -5.86
C ARG A 229 -7.58 -12.82 -5.23
N THR A 230 -7.47 -12.92 -3.91
CA THR A 230 -8.00 -14.02 -3.09
C THR A 230 -9.06 -13.56 -2.10
N THR A 231 -9.21 -12.26 -1.90
CA THR A 231 -10.19 -11.65 -1.01
C THR A 231 -11.58 -11.63 -1.64
N LYS A 232 -12.62 -11.72 -0.82
CA LYS A 232 -14.00 -11.54 -1.26
C LYS A 232 -14.29 -10.12 -1.75
N ALA A 233 -15.41 -9.94 -2.41
CA ALA A 233 -15.89 -8.62 -2.79
C ALA A 233 -16.11 -7.73 -1.55
N PHE A 234 -15.80 -6.44 -1.70
CA PHE A 234 -16.02 -5.42 -0.69
C PHE A 234 -17.21 -4.54 -1.11
N GLY A 235 -18.31 -4.59 -0.36
CA GLY A 235 -19.51 -3.85 -0.71
C GLY A 235 -20.77 -4.41 -0.04
N PRO A 236 -21.96 -3.85 -0.34
CA PRO A 236 -23.24 -4.29 0.24
C PRO A 236 -23.55 -5.76 0.01
N GLU A 237 -23.08 -6.31 -1.12
CA GLU A 237 -23.32 -7.72 -1.49
C GLU A 237 -22.48 -8.70 -0.66
N SER A 238 -21.45 -8.23 0.02
CA SER A 238 -20.62 -9.07 0.89
C SER A 238 -21.33 -9.47 2.19
N ARG A 239 -22.48 -8.86 2.50
CA ARG A 239 -23.26 -9.10 3.73
C ARG A 239 -23.78 -10.53 3.91
N GLY A 240 -23.92 -11.28 2.83
CA GLY A 240 -24.46 -12.66 2.86
C GLY A 240 -23.43 -13.74 3.25
N SER A 241 -22.16 -13.43 3.42
CA SER A 241 -21.06 -14.40 3.54
C SER A 241 -20.55 -14.64 4.97
N SER A 242 -21.14 -13.99 5.97
CA SER A 242 -20.66 -13.99 7.36
C SER A 242 -20.97 -15.26 8.17
N MET A 243 -21.54 -16.32 7.59
CA MET A 243 -21.89 -17.55 8.31
C MET A 243 -21.30 -18.81 7.69
N MET A 244 -19.99 -18.90 7.57
CA MET A 244 -19.25 -20.17 7.54
C MET A 244 -17.85 -19.93 8.09
N ALA A 245 -17.77 -19.63 9.37
CA ALA A 245 -16.53 -19.75 10.12
C ALA A 245 -16.18 -21.24 10.27
N GLY A 246 -15.01 -21.61 9.85
CA GLY A 246 -14.49 -22.90 10.22
C GLY A 246 -13.65 -23.59 9.17
N LYS A 247 -12.43 -23.08 8.94
CA LYS A 247 -11.23 -23.88 8.80
C LYS A 247 -10.03 -22.93 8.80
N SER A 248 -9.38 -22.87 9.94
CA SER A 248 -8.05 -22.28 10.05
C SER A 248 -7.12 -23.10 9.14
N VAL A 249 -6.76 -22.49 8.02
CA VAL A 249 -5.66 -22.98 7.21
C VAL A 249 -4.39 -22.50 7.90
N HIS A 250 -3.80 -23.37 8.68
CA HIS A 250 -2.44 -23.18 9.17
C HIS A 250 -1.53 -23.10 7.93
N ARG A 251 -1.16 -21.91 7.50
CA ARG A 251 -0.08 -21.72 6.55
C ARG A 251 1.24 -21.89 7.31
N PRO A 252 2.15 -22.72 6.81
CA PRO A 252 3.51 -22.75 7.36
C PRO A 252 4.11 -21.35 7.25
N ALA A 253 4.86 -20.96 8.28
CA ALA A 253 5.64 -19.72 8.25
C ALA A 253 6.47 -19.68 6.95
N PRO A 254 6.60 -18.50 6.30
CA PRO A 254 7.38 -18.37 5.09
C PRO A 254 8.79 -18.91 5.36
N GLN A 255 9.22 -19.87 4.54
CA GLN A 255 10.58 -20.38 4.59
C GLN A 255 11.53 -19.21 4.31
N ARG A 256 12.53 -19.03 5.14
CA ARG A 256 13.52 -17.97 5.04
C ARG A 256 14.20 -18.01 3.66
N PRO A 257 14.23 -16.93 2.92
CA PRO A 257 15.06 -16.83 1.72
C PRO A 257 16.51 -16.67 2.17
N THR A 258 17.25 -17.76 2.30
CA THR A 258 18.69 -17.71 2.60
C THR A 258 19.55 -17.17 1.46
N GLU A 259 18.97 -17.02 0.28
CA GLU A 259 19.73 -16.62 -0.92
C GLU A 259 19.70 -15.11 -1.25
N PHE A 260 18.83 -14.33 -0.62
CA PHE A 260 18.71 -12.91 -0.95
C PHE A 260 19.83 -12.02 -0.39
N PHE A 261 20.55 -12.48 0.64
CA PHE A 261 21.61 -11.66 1.25
C PHE A 261 22.88 -11.53 0.40
N SER A 262 23.13 -12.46 -0.52
CA SER A 262 24.32 -12.35 -1.38
C SER A 262 24.19 -11.28 -2.47
N ALA A 263 22.97 -10.99 -2.94
CA ALA A 263 22.74 -10.01 -3.98
C ALA A 263 22.74 -8.55 -3.47
N ALA A 264 22.30 -8.33 -2.20
CA ALA A 264 22.28 -6.97 -1.62
C ALA A 264 23.70 -6.48 -1.25
N HIS A 265 24.64 -7.38 -0.94
CA HIS A 265 26.05 -7.02 -0.66
C HIS A 265 26.87 -6.77 -1.92
N GLY A 266 26.43 -7.18 -3.08
CA GLY A 266 27.13 -6.97 -4.35
C GLY A 266 26.99 -5.57 -4.95
N TYR A 267 26.06 -4.75 -4.46
CA TYR A 267 25.80 -3.41 -5.00
C TYR A 267 26.51 -2.27 -4.26
N VAL A 268 27.28 -2.54 -3.22
CA VAL A 268 27.99 -1.50 -2.44
C VAL A 268 29.49 -1.37 -2.83
N GLN A 269 29.97 -2.17 -3.78
CA GLN A 269 31.35 -1.99 -4.28
C GLN A 269 31.36 -1.72 -5.79
N GLY A 270 31.28 -0.45 -6.16
CA GLY A 270 31.43 0.02 -7.53
C GLY A 270 31.50 1.53 -7.65
N LYS A 271 32.67 2.12 -7.17
CA LYS A 271 33.25 3.44 -7.46
C LYS A 271 32.36 4.66 -7.55
#